data_3a5e30516763f825c88ca49f340d64dd
#
_entry.id   3a5e30516763f825c88ca49f340d64dd
#
_cell.length_a   1.000
_cell.length_b   1.000
_cell.length_c   1.000
_cell.angle_alpha   90.00
_cell.angle_beta   90.00
_cell.angle_gamma   90.00
#
_symmetry.space_group_name_H-M   'P 1'
#
loop_
_entity.id
_entity.type
_entity.pdbx_description
1 polymer ?
#
loop_
_entity_poly.entity_id
_entity_poly.type
_entity_poly.pdbx_seq_one_letter_code
_entity_poly.pdbx_strand_id
1 'polypeptide(L)'
;VIVPLWLTLMWSLLIGSDDSDGPKPTSAMRGGEIYLTGKTTGPEIRLLLTNADLELPATSFPCSSCHGEDGKGTREGGLIPPPIRWQDLTRPATVELSGRRRSAFDGESLRRAILEGVDPDGVELHPGMPRYKMSSSQLLDLEAYLKVLGKEQVFDPGVKDDKLRLGTVLPLTGQHRRSGESVRTALLAWSQQIGPEGLYGRSIDWVFEDSESTREGALRAFEKISEKDVFALVGCHLPTKVEGIDEILARKKLLMIGPITTTPSPQDPPFPWTYYLFPSYYHQSRSLVEFICTETPDRIPPVALVVASDPVFDGARSGVLEQLAIFGTEPVLELVPAEGHFDPILLAQALEDSGAEAVVVLASGVQTTRLSLRLEVLDSTKKIYTLGSVLGPDAFSLPVSMGGRTYISFPSVLERDRRKSDLTWLLYLAKDTGFKIESPAVQSAALSAVKLVQEAVETCGRRLSRELFIQKLEKIQQLRTGLTPPLSFSPSRHVGALGSYVLRVNLAENRFEPVSGWIIPRLRDHKKGN
;
A
#
# COMPACT_ATOMS: atom_id res chain seq x y z
N VAL A 1 -54.86 -23.69 -16.53
CA VAL A 1 -53.83 -24.25 -15.63
C VAL A 1 -53.25 -23.04 -14.90
N ILE A 2 -53.63 -22.91 -13.63
CA ILE A 2 -53.29 -21.84 -12.73
C ILE A 2 -51.89 -22.13 -12.20
N VAL A 3 -50.89 -21.25 -12.43
CA VAL A 3 -49.57 -21.27 -11.80
C VAL A 3 -49.63 -20.27 -10.63
N PRO A 4 -49.24 -20.65 -9.41
CA PRO A 4 -49.46 -19.81 -8.24
C PRO A 4 -48.43 -18.68 -8.11
N LEU A 5 -48.95 -17.55 -7.74
CA LEU A 5 -48.33 -16.21 -7.59
C LEU A 5 -47.45 -16.08 -6.34
N TRP A 6 -46.70 -17.13 -5.94
CA TRP A 6 -45.91 -17.13 -4.71
C TRP A 6 -44.39 -17.24 -4.91
N LEU A 7 -43.92 -17.14 -6.15
CA LEU A 7 -42.47 -17.24 -6.48
C LEU A 7 -41.81 -15.91 -6.84
N THR A 8 -42.52 -14.79 -6.78
CA THR A 8 -41.97 -13.46 -7.11
C THR A 8 -41.67 -12.58 -5.91
N LEU A 9 -41.81 -13.08 -4.67
CA LEU A 9 -41.57 -12.32 -3.43
C LEU A 9 -40.33 -12.76 -2.63
N MET A 10 -39.53 -13.68 -3.14
CA MET A 10 -38.32 -14.18 -2.47
C MET A 10 -36.98 -13.78 -3.11
N TRP A 11 -37.00 -12.93 -4.15
CA TRP A 11 -35.79 -12.46 -4.81
C TRP A 11 -35.46 -10.98 -4.51
N SER A 12 -36.22 -10.33 -3.63
CA SER A 12 -35.98 -8.92 -3.23
C SER A 12 -35.29 -8.76 -1.87
N LEU A 13 -34.77 -9.84 -1.28
CA LEU A 13 -34.10 -9.81 0.05
C LEU A 13 -32.65 -10.33 0.04
N LEU A 14 -32.05 -10.42 -1.15
CA LEU A 14 -30.61 -10.74 -1.32
C LEU A 14 -29.90 -9.65 -2.14
N ILE A 15 -30.28 -8.40 -1.99
CA ILE A 15 -29.36 -7.29 -2.25
C ILE A 15 -28.56 -7.17 -0.96
N GLY A 16 -27.48 -7.95 -0.90
CA GLY A 16 -26.45 -7.81 0.12
C GLY A 16 -25.96 -6.37 0.08
N SER A 17 -25.96 -5.73 1.23
CA SER A 17 -25.25 -4.48 1.48
C SER A 17 -23.85 -4.58 0.93
N ASP A 18 -23.47 -3.59 0.16
CA ASP A 18 -22.13 -3.34 -0.35
C ASP A 18 -21.21 -3.04 0.85
N ASP A 19 -20.67 -4.09 1.49
CA ASP A 19 -19.72 -4.01 2.60
C ASP A 19 -18.27 -3.86 2.06
N SER A 20 -18.08 -2.91 1.15
CA SER A 20 -16.74 -2.48 0.69
C SER A 20 -16.14 -1.36 1.56
N ASP A 21 -16.60 -1.19 2.78
CA ASP A 21 -16.03 -0.27 3.75
C ASP A 21 -14.92 -0.99 4.56
N GLY A 22 -13.68 -0.51 4.41
CA GLY A 22 -12.61 -0.82 5.36
C GLY A 22 -13.03 -0.51 6.81
N PRO A 23 -12.26 -0.88 7.84
CA PRO A 23 -12.66 -0.73 9.23
C PRO A 23 -13.09 0.71 9.51
N LYS A 24 -14.37 0.90 9.85
CA LYS A 24 -14.94 2.23 10.14
C LYS A 24 -14.22 2.82 11.36
N PRO A 25 -13.82 4.11 11.31
CA PRO A 25 -13.16 4.75 12.43
C PRO A 25 -14.01 4.62 13.71
N THR A 26 -13.37 4.27 14.82
CA THR A 26 -14.07 4.13 16.10
C THR A 26 -14.65 5.48 16.53
N SER A 27 -15.67 5.46 17.39
CA SER A 27 -16.27 6.67 17.94
C SER A 27 -15.22 7.57 18.60
N ALA A 28 -14.27 7.01 19.35
CA ALA A 28 -13.19 7.78 19.97
C ALA A 28 -12.23 8.41 18.95
N MET A 29 -11.96 7.77 17.81
CA MET A 29 -11.12 8.35 16.75
C MET A 29 -11.80 9.55 16.09
N ARG A 30 -13.09 9.44 15.74
CA ARG A 30 -13.86 10.57 15.19
C ARG A 30 -13.96 11.71 16.20
N GLY A 31 -14.17 11.40 17.47
CA GLY A 31 -14.18 12.38 18.56
C GLY A 31 -12.83 13.07 18.74
N GLY A 32 -11.72 12.35 18.55
CA GLY A 32 -10.38 12.89 18.56
C GLY A 32 -10.13 13.90 17.43
N GLU A 33 -10.64 13.63 16.23
CA GLU A 33 -10.57 14.58 15.12
C GLU A 33 -11.36 15.87 15.40
N ILE A 34 -12.56 15.72 15.97
CA ILE A 34 -13.36 16.89 16.42
C ILE A 34 -12.59 17.70 17.48
N TYR A 35 -12.08 17.03 18.51
CA TYR A 35 -11.38 17.70 19.63
C TYR A 35 -10.13 18.47 19.19
N LEU A 36 -9.32 17.86 18.34
CA LEU A 36 -7.99 18.36 17.98
C LEU A 36 -8.01 19.32 16.79
N THR A 37 -8.96 19.19 15.88
CA THR A 37 -8.97 19.96 14.63
C THR A 37 -10.30 20.64 14.33
N GLY A 38 -11.36 20.37 15.08
CA GLY A 38 -12.71 20.84 14.78
C GLY A 38 -13.34 20.19 13.54
N LYS A 39 -12.66 19.22 12.89
CA LYS A 39 -13.17 18.54 11.68
C LYS A 39 -14.03 17.33 12.04
N THR A 40 -14.91 16.98 11.12
CA THR A 40 -15.80 15.81 11.21
C THR A 40 -16.05 15.23 9.82
N THR A 41 -16.39 13.95 9.74
CA THR A 41 -16.85 13.29 8.50
C THR A 41 -18.32 13.56 8.20
N GLY A 42 -19.05 14.18 9.13
CA GLY A 42 -20.46 14.57 9.01
C GLY A 42 -20.66 16.05 8.67
N PRO A 43 -21.86 16.61 8.98
CA PRO A 43 -22.12 18.03 8.80
C PRO A 43 -21.09 18.90 9.54
N GLU A 44 -20.71 20.03 8.94
CA GLU A 44 -19.76 20.97 9.53
C GLU A 44 -20.21 21.40 10.94
N ILE A 45 -19.28 21.33 11.88
CA ILE A 45 -19.52 21.83 13.23
C ILE A 45 -19.25 23.35 13.23
N ARG A 46 -20.22 24.12 13.70
CA ARG A 46 -20.11 25.56 13.88
C ARG A 46 -20.08 25.90 15.37
N LEU A 47 -19.50 27.03 15.71
CA LEU A 47 -19.46 27.54 17.07
C LEU A 47 -19.89 29.00 17.10
N LEU A 48 -20.46 29.42 18.22
CA LEU A 48 -20.81 30.80 18.53
C LEU A 48 -19.84 31.35 19.59
N LEU A 49 -19.15 32.43 19.26
CA LEU A 49 -18.42 33.23 20.22
C LEU A 49 -19.39 34.21 20.89
N THR A 50 -19.82 33.90 22.11
CA THR A 50 -20.86 34.66 22.84
C THR A 50 -20.49 36.13 23.10
N ASN A 51 -19.19 36.45 23.25
CA ASN A 51 -18.72 37.81 23.45
C ASN A 51 -18.81 38.71 22.22
N ALA A 52 -18.88 38.13 21.02
CA ALA A 52 -18.84 38.85 19.76
C ALA A 52 -20.10 38.61 18.89
N ASP A 53 -21.00 37.73 19.33
CA ASP A 53 -22.16 37.24 18.55
C ASP A 53 -21.74 36.78 17.13
N LEU A 54 -20.57 36.11 17.06
CA LEU A 54 -19.93 35.70 15.81
C LEU A 54 -19.96 34.18 15.67
N GLU A 55 -20.55 33.71 14.57
CA GLU A 55 -20.57 32.29 14.23
C GLU A 55 -19.42 31.92 13.31
N LEU A 56 -18.61 30.92 13.71
CA LEU A 56 -17.42 30.45 12.99
C LEU A 56 -17.44 28.92 12.82
N PRO A 57 -16.69 28.36 11.86
CA PRO A 57 -16.45 26.92 11.82
C PRO A 57 -15.60 26.47 13.02
N ALA A 58 -15.88 25.29 13.56
CA ALA A 58 -15.15 24.74 14.72
C ALA A 58 -13.64 24.54 14.47
N THR A 59 -13.24 24.47 13.19
CA THR A 59 -11.83 24.45 12.79
C THR A 59 -11.04 25.70 13.17
N SER A 60 -11.73 26.82 13.42
CA SER A 60 -11.11 28.08 13.87
C SER A 60 -10.72 28.03 15.36
N PHE A 61 -11.50 27.31 16.18
CA PHE A 61 -11.26 27.14 17.62
C PHE A 61 -11.60 25.69 18.01
N PRO A 62 -10.74 24.71 17.68
CA PRO A 62 -10.91 23.34 18.18
C PRO A 62 -10.72 23.31 19.70
N CYS A 63 -11.29 22.32 20.38
CA CYS A 63 -11.26 22.20 21.84
C CYS A 63 -9.83 22.21 22.40
N SER A 64 -8.90 21.59 21.67
CA SER A 64 -7.48 21.52 22.02
C SER A 64 -6.78 22.88 22.10
N SER A 65 -7.27 23.91 21.38
CA SER A 65 -6.68 25.25 21.39
C SER A 65 -6.65 25.86 22.79
N CYS A 66 -7.69 25.61 23.59
CA CYS A 66 -7.80 26.12 24.95
C CYS A 66 -7.50 25.02 25.99
N HIS A 67 -8.03 23.81 25.78
CA HIS A 67 -7.90 22.72 26.75
C HIS A 67 -6.61 21.91 26.62
N GLY A 68 -5.75 22.21 25.63
CA GLY A 68 -4.52 21.47 25.34
C GLY A 68 -4.77 20.13 24.67
N GLU A 69 -3.76 19.58 24.01
CA GLU A 69 -3.88 18.25 23.36
C GLU A 69 -4.08 17.12 24.39
N ASP A 70 -3.61 17.30 25.62
CA ASP A 70 -3.73 16.35 26.72
C ASP A 70 -4.93 16.60 27.63
N GLY A 71 -5.72 17.62 27.36
CA GLY A 71 -6.94 17.94 28.11
C GLY A 71 -6.71 18.53 29.49
N LYS A 72 -5.50 19.02 29.81
CA LYS A 72 -5.20 19.62 31.12
C LYS A 72 -5.52 21.11 31.20
N GLY A 73 -5.75 21.77 30.08
CA GLY A 73 -5.93 23.21 29.97
C GLY A 73 -4.59 23.94 29.81
N THR A 74 -4.61 24.99 28.98
CA THR A 74 -3.43 25.83 28.72
C THR A 74 -3.74 27.24 29.20
N ARG A 75 -2.93 27.80 30.10
CA ARG A 75 -3.10 29.17 30.56
C ARG A 75 -2.60 30.13 29.49
N GLU A 76 -3.50 30.97 28.98
CA GLU A 76 -3.17 31.95 27.96
C GLU A 76 -4.03 33.21 28.11
N GLY A 77 -3.43 34.37 28.03
CA GLY A 77 -4.14 35.66 27.98
C GLY A 77 -5.12 35.96 29.14
N GLY A 78 -4.88 35.41 30.34
CA GLY A 78 -5.77 35.58 31.50
C GLY A 78 -6.92 34.56 31.56
N LEU A 79 -7.06 33.70 30.57
CA LEU A 79 -7.98 32.57 30.60
C LEU A 79 -7.31 31.36 31.28
N ILE A 80 -8.09 30.64 32.07
CA ILE A 80 -7.68 29.41 32.75
C ILE A 80 -8.69 28.31 32.39
N PRO A 81 -8.55 27.68 31.20
CA PRO A 81 -9.42 26.60 30.80
C PRO A 81 -9.24 25.41 31.77
N PRO A 82 -10.32 24.85 32.31
CA PRO A 82 -10.20 23.75 33.26
C PRO A 82 -9.74 22.47 32.56
N PRO A 83 -9.17 21.50 33.29
CA PRO A 83 -8.93 20.15 32.76
C PRO A 83 -10.25 19.47 32.42
N ILE A 84 -10.31 18.85 31.24
CA ILE A 84 -11.53 18.22 30.70
C ILE A 84 -11.35 16.74 30.35
N ARG A 85 -10.31 16.10 30.86
CA ARG A 85 -10.21 14.64 30.80
C ARG A 85 -11.39 14.03 31.56
N TRP A 86 -11.90 12.90 31.11
CA TRP A 86 -13.07 12.25 31.73
C TRP A 86 -12.94 12.10 33.25
N GLN A 87 -11.78 11.70 33.73
CA GLN A 87 -11.51 11.58 35.16
C GLN A 87 -11.59 12.92 35.92
N ASP A 88 -11.32 14.05 35.26
CA ASP A 88 -11.40 15.39 35.86
C ASP A 88 -12.82 15.95 35.77
N LEU A 89 -13.56 15.62 34.72
CA LEU A 89 -14.96 15.98 34.53
C LEU A 89 -15.87 15.27 35.54
N THR A 90 -15.70 13.95 35.71
CA THR A 90 -16.56 13.09 36.53
C THR A 90 -16.27 13.16 38.03
N ARG A 91 -15.53 14.18 38.47
CA ARG A 91 -15.30 14.50 39.88
C ARG A 91 -15.76 15.93 40.18
N PRO A 92 -16.28 16.19 41.40
CA PRO A 92 -16.50 17.57 41.85
C PRO A 92 -15.19 18.31 41.83
N ALA A 93 -15.18 19.56 41.37
CA ALA A 93 -13.99 20.35 41.24
C ALA A 93 -14.24 21.82 41.64
N THR A 94 -13.17 22.52 42.05
CA THR A 94 -13.23 23.97 42.32
C THR A 94 -12.96 24.73 41.01
N VAL A 95 -13.87 25.63 40.64
CA VAL A 95 -13.70 26.53 39.50
C VAL A 95 -12.70 27.62 39.90
N GLU A 96 -11.52 27.62 39.32
CA GLU A 96 -10.38 28.42 39.75
C GLU A 96 -10.68 29.94 39.76
N LEU A 97 -11.42 30.43 38.75
CA LEU A 97 -11.79 31.84 38.62
C LEU A 97 -12.77 32.34 39.69
N SER A 98 -13.67 31.51 40.17
CA SER A 98 -14.75 31.90 41.10
C SER A 98 -14.59 31.33 42.50
N GLY A 99 -13.69 30.38 42.72
CA GLY A 99 -13.58 29.60 43.93
C GLY A 99 -14.77 28.67 44.21
N ARG A 100 -15.78 28.64 43.35
CA ARG A 100 -16.98 27.83 43.48
C ARG A 100 -16.68 26.34 43.25
N ARG A 101 -17.26 25.48 44.07
CA ARG A 101 -17.23 24.06 43.87
C ARG A 101 -18.37 23.63 42.92
N ARG A 102 -18.02 23.00 41.80
CA ARG A 102 -18.98 22.43 40.85
C ARG A 102 -19.20 20.96 41.12
N SER A 103 -20.40 20.46 40.78
CA SER A 103 -20.72 19.03 40.76
C SER A 103 -19.98 18.30 39.64
N ALA A 104 -19.95 16.97 39.72
CA ALA A 104 -19.40 16.10 38.67
C ALA A 104 -20.24 16.21 37.40
N PHE A 105 -19.57 16.18 36.24
CA PHE A 105 -20.26 16.02 34.95
C PHE A 105 -20.63 14.55 34.73
N ASP A 106 -21.76 14.36 34.10
CA ASP A 106 -22.15 13.14 33.38
C ASP A 106 -22.29 13.42 31.89
N GLY A 107 -22.70 12.44 31.08
CA GLY A 107 -22.84 12.63 29.64
C GLY A 107 -23.88 13.69 29.26
N GLU A 108 -24.95 13.84 30.03
CA GLU A 108 -26.02 14.81 29.76
C GLU A 108 -25.59 16.24 30.09
N SER A 109 -25.03 16.46 31.28
CA SER A 109 -24.52 17.77 31.69
C SER A 109 -23.32 18.20 30.86
N LEU A 110 -22.48 17.26 30.35
CA LEU A 110 -21.42 17.58 29.41
C LEU A 110 -21.95 18.10 28.08
N ARG A 111 -23.03 17.48 27.55
CA ARG A 111 -23.69 17.96 26.32
C ARG A 111 -24.24 19.37 26.49
N ARG A 112 -24.92 19.64 27.60
CA ARG A 112 -25.41 20.99 27.92
C ARG A 112 -24.26 22.01 28.01
N ALA A 113 -23.16 21.63 28.62
CA ALA A 113 -21.99 22.49 28.71
C ALA A 113 -21.43 22.87 27.33
N ILE A 114 -21.37 21.93 26.40
CA ILE A 114 -20.86 22.15 25.04
C ILE A 114 -21.84 22.96 24.17
N LEU A 115 -23.15 22.62 24.24
CA LEU A 115 -24.17 23.23 23.39
C LEU A 115 -24.68 24.57 23.95
N GLU A 116 -24.97 24.60 25.25
CA GLU A 116 -25.65 25.71 25.91
C GLU A 116 -24.74 26.54 26.80
N GLY A 117 -23.58 25.96 27.18
CA GLY A 117 -22.62 26.61 28.05
C GLY A 117 -23.03 26.67 29.51
N VAL A 118 -23.69 25.62 29.98
CA VAL A 118 -24.17 25.53 31.37
C VAL A 118 -23.54 24.31 32.04
N ASP A 119 -22.99 24.49 33.22
CA ASP A 119 -22.36 23.43 34.00
C ASP A 119 -23.41 22.49 34.68
N PRO A 120 -22.99 21.41 35.39
CA PRO A 120 -23.92 20.48 36.02
C PRO A 120 -24.88 21.13 37.03
N ASP A 121 -24.44 22.22 37.65
CA ASP A 121 -25.21 22.95 38.69
C ASP A 121 -26.13 24.06 38.10
N GLY A 122 -26.19 24.17 36.74
CA GLY A 122 -26.98 25.17 36.06
C GLY A 122 -26.33 26.56 35.99
N VAL A 123 -25.04 26.65 36.26
CA VAL A 123 -24.30 27.93 36.22
C VAL A 123 -23.64 28.11 34.86
N GLU A 124 -23.77 29.31 34.30
CA GLU A 124 -23.16 29.63 33.00
C GLU A 124 -21.63 29.52 33.05
N LEU A 125 -21.09 28.86 32.01
CA LEU A 125 -19.65 28.78 31.77
C LEU A 125 -19.09 30.14 31.33
N HIS A 126 -17.80 30.33 31.52
CA HIS A 126 -17.10 31.53 31.09
C HIS A 126 -17.37 31.83 29.60
N PRO A 127 -17.66 33.11 29.23
CA PRO A 127 -17.97 33.47 27.84
C PRO A 127 -16.87 33.18 26.83
N GLY A 128 -15.61 33.02 27.31
CA GLY A 128 -14.48 32.61 26.48
C GLY A 128 -14.56 31.15 25.97
N MET A 129 -15.44 30.31 26.55
CA MET A 129 -15.72 29.00 26.01
C MET A 129 -16.82 29.13 24.93
N PRO A 130 -16.53 28.81 23.65
CA PRO A 130 -17.53 28.86 22.58
C PRO A 130 -18.71 27.89 22.82
N ARG A 131 -19.84 28.16 22.20
CA ARG A 131 -20.99 27.25 22.16
C ARG A 131 -21.01 26.54 20.82
N TYR A 132 -20.85 25.21 20.84
CA TYR A 132 -20.76 24.42 19.61
C TYR A 132 -22.12 23.91 19.16
N LYS A 133 -22.40 24.02 17.88
CA LYS A 133 -23.58 23.41 17.23
C LYS A 133 -23.17 22.03 16.73
N MET A 134 -23.53 20.99 17.46
CA MET A 134 -23.14 19.60 17.18
C MET A 134 -24.35 18.68 17.15
N SER A 135 -24.32 17.68 16.27
CA SER A 135 -25.30 16.59 16.28
C SER A 135 -25.08 15.62 17.45
N SER A 136 -26.10 14.84 17.79
CA SER A 136 -25.99 13.84 18.86
C SER A 136 -24.89 12.81 18.59
N SER A 137 -24.66 12.42 17.32
CA SER A 137 -23.59 11.50 16.96
C SER A 137 -22.20 12.11 17.17
N GLN A 138 -22.01 13.37 16.81
CA GLN A 138 -20.76 14.11 17.02
C GLN A 138 -20.44 14.28 18.52
N LEU A 139 -21.45 14.53 19.33
CA LEU A 139 -21.30 14.61 20.79
C LEU A 139 -20.94 13.26 21.41
N LEU A 140 -21.55 12.17 20.96
CA LEU A 140 -21.18 10.82 21.39
C LEU A 140 -19.74 10.47 21.01
N ASP A 141 -19.31 10.84 19.81
CA ASP A 141 -17.93 10.65 19.36
C ASP A 141 -16.96 11.46 20.23
N LEU A 142 -17.25 12.72 20.50
CA LEU A 142 -16.43 13.57 21.37
C LEU A 142 -16.36 13.03 22.80
N GLU A 143 -17.50 12.62 23.38
CA GLU A 143 -17.55 11.98 24.70
C GLU A 143 -16.70 10.71 24.78
N ALA A 144 -16.77 9.86 23.73
CA ALA A 144 -15.94 8.66 23.63
C ALA A 144 -14.45 9.00 23.64
N TYR A 145 -14.05 10.08 22.96
CA TYR A 145 -12.67 10.55 22.98
C TYR A 145 -12.26 11.10 24.35
N LEU A 146 -13.07 11.93 24.99
CA LEU A 146 -12.77 12.48 26.33
C LEU A 146 -12.59 11.38 27.39
N LYS A 147 -13.27 10.25 27.23
CA LYS A 147 -13.10 9.06 28.10
C LYS A 147 -11.73 8.40 27.98
N VAL A 148 -11.02 8.61 26.89
CA VAL A 148 -9.65 8.09 26.66
C VAL A 148 -8.58 9.17 26.72
N LEU A 149 -8.97 10.45 26.66
CA LEU A 149 -8.08 11.58 26.73
C LEU A 149 -7.30 11.60 28.05
N GLY A 150 -5.98 11.67 27.98
CA GLY A 150 -5.08 11.69 29.14
C GLY A 150 -4.97 10.35 29.89
N LYS A 151 -5.60 9.27 29.42
CA LYS A 151 -5.20 7.93 29.81
C LYS A 151 -3.87 7.62 29.12
N GLU A 152 -3.05 6.77 29.74
CA GLU A 152 -1.89 6.20 29.02
C GLU A 152 -2.37 5.72 27.67
N GLN A 153 -1.80 6.31 26.61
CA GLN A 153 -2.14 5.91 25.26
C GLN A 153 -1.78 4.44 25.14
N VAL A 154 -2.77 3.57 24.99
CA VAL A 154 -2.51 2.19 24.60
C VAL A 154 -2.04 2.29 23.16
N PHE A 155 -0.74 2.37 23.00
CA PHE A 155 -0.12 2.39 21.67
C PHE A 155 -0.33 1.04 21.00
N ASP A 156 -0.51 1.07 19.70
CA ASP A 156 -0.38 -0.14 18.90
C ASP A 156 1.00 -0.78 19.09
N PRO A 157 1.12 -2.10 18.94
CA PRO A 157 2.40 -2.78 19.00
C PRO A 157 3.47 -2.04 18.19
N GLY A 158 4.64 -1.84 18.77
CA GLY A 158 5.78 -1.16 18.15
C GLY A 158 5.73 0.37 18.17
N VAL A 159 4.68 1.00 18.68
CA VAL A 159 4.59 2.46 18.84
C VAL A 159 4.81 2.83 20.30
N LYS A 160 5.68 3.80 20.55
CA LYS A 160 5.89 4.48 21.84
C LYS A 160 5.96 5.99 21.62
N ASP A 161 6.01 6.76 22.70
CA ASP A 161 6.12 8.23 22.60
C ASP A 161 7.39 8.68 21.87
N ASP A 162 8.50 7.97 22.09
CA ASP A 162 9.84 8.29 21.61
C ASP A 162 10.39 7.28 20.56
N LYS A 163 9.63 6.22 20.26
CA LYS A 163 10.13 5.13 19.42
C LYS A 163 9.05 4.54 18.52
N LEU A 164 9.43 4.27 17.27
CA LEU A 164 8.68 3.48 16.31
C LEU A 164 9.49 2.23 15.94
N ARG A 165 9.02 1.05 16.35
CA ARG A 165 9.68 -0.23 16.06
C ARG A 165 9.11 -0.84 14.80
N LEU A 166 9.97 -1.02 13.80
CA LEU A 166 9.67 -1.66 12.54
C LEU A 166 10.35 -3.02 12.46
N GLY A 167 9.73 -3.95 11.76
CA GLY A 167 10.28 -5.28 11.54
C GLY A 167 10.61 -5.54 10.08
N THR A 168 11.48 -6.51 9.81
CA THR A 168 11.69 -7.04 8.47
C THR A 168 12.23 -8.47 8.54
N VAL A 169 11.87 -9.27 7.54
CA VAL A 169 12.38 -10.64 7.34
C VAL A 169 13.23 -10.64 6.10
N LEU A 170 14.50 -11.01 6.25
CA LEU A 170 15.52 -10.93 5.20
C LEU A 170 16.29 -12.24 5.10
N PRO A 171 16.77 -12.65 3.92
CA PRO A 171 17.72 -13.75 3.78
C PRO A 171 19.12 -13.28 4.21
N LEU A 172 19.44 -13.36 5.50
CA LEU A 172 20.72 -12.92 6.04
C LEU A 172 21.79 -14.03 6.01
N THR A 173 21.35 -15.27 5.77
CA THR A 173 22.20 -16.43 5.50
C THR A 173 21.75 -17.17 4.23
N GLY A 174 22.52 -18.18 3.79
CA GLY A 174 22.20 -18.97 2.59
C GLY A 174 22.50 -18.24 1.27
N GLN A 175 21.90 -18.73 0.18
CA GLN A 175 22.28 -18.31 -1.18
C GLN A 175 21.91 -16.86 -1.53
N HIS A 176 20.89 -16.28 -0.86
CA HIS A 176 20.43 -14.91 -1.09
C HIS A 176 20.99 -13.91 -0.07
N ARG A 177 21.98 -14.32 0.75
CA ARG A 177 22.56 -13.49 1.80
C ARG A 177 22.99 -12.11 1.31
N ARG A 178 23.66 -12.03 0.16
CA ARG A 178 24.15 -10.74 -0.38
C ARG A 178 23.01 -9.76 -0.63
N SER A 179 21.89 -10.20 -1.20
CA SER A 179 20.74 -9.33 -1.43
C SER A 179 20.04 -8.96 -0.12
N GLY A 180 19.93 -9.88 0.85
CA GLY A 180 19.38 -9.60 2.17
C GLY A 180 20.18 -8.55 2.94
N GLU A 181 21.51 -8.69 2.98
CA GLU A 181 22.40 -7.69 3.61
C GLU A 181 22.33 -6.33 2.88
N SER A 182 22.19 -6.33 1.55
CA SER A 182 22.00 -5.08 0.80
C SER A 182 20.71 -4.37 1.18
N VAL A 183 19.60 -5.09 1.41
CA VAL A 183 18.35 -4.53 1.93
C VAL A 183 18.56 -3.99 3.34
N ARG A 184 19.16 -4.78 4.23
CA ARG A 184 19.42 -4.38 5.62
C ARG A 184 20.21 -3.08 5.70
N THR A 185 21.30 -2.96 4.92
CA THR A 185 22.12 -1.73 4.91
C THR A 185 21.34 -0.52 4.41
N ALA A 186 20.44 -0.69 3.42
CA ALA A 186 19.58 0.38 2.93
C ALA A 186 18.59 0.88 3.99
N LEU A 187 17.94 -0.05 4.72
CA LEU A 187 17.01 0.29 5.80
C LEU A 187 17.70 1.02 6.95
N LEU A 188 18.89 0.55 7.35
CA LEU A 188 19.70 1.19 8.39
C LEU A 188 20.19 2.59 7.96
N ALA A 189 20.63 2.75 6.71
CA ALA A 189 21.05 4.03 6.17
C ALA A 189 19.91 5.07 6.22
N TRP A 190 18.69 4.67 5.83
CA TRP A 190 17.52 5.54 5.94
C TRP A 190 17.26 5.96 7.40
N SER A 191 17.30 5.03 8.35
CA SER A 191 17.09 5.35 9.77
C SER A 191 18.16 6.28 10.32
N GLN A 192 19.41 6.09 9.90
CA GLN A 192 20.52 6.97 10.27
C GLN A 192 20.32 8.39 9.71
N GLN A 193 19.82 8.53 8.47
CA GLN A 193 19.53 9.82 7.85
C GLN A 193 18.40 10.57 8.57
N ILE A 194 17.34 9.85 9.00
CA ILE A 194 16.25 10.44 9.79
C ILE A 194 16.75 10.92 11.15
N GLY A 195 17.76 10.26 11.69
CA GLY A 195 18.42 10.64 12.93
C GLY A 195 17.62 10.28 14.20
N PRO A 196 18.10 10.73 15.37
CA PRO A 196 17.53 10.36 16.66
C PRO A 196 16.16 10.98 16.92
N GLU A 197 15.84 12.12 16.32
CA GLU A 197 14.52 12.76 16.44
C GLU A 197 13.44 11.98 15.68
N GLY A 198 13.85 11.18 14.70
CA GLY A 198 12.99 10.24 13.99
C GLY A 198 11.80 10.89 13.29
N LEU A 199 10.67 10.17 13.29
CA LEU A 199 9.41 10.66 12.74
C LEU A 199 8.48 11.12 13.86
N TYR A 200 8.16 12.41 13.89
CA TYR A 200 7.35 13.03 14.96
C TYR A 200 7.86 12.76 16.37
N GLY A 201 9.17 12.86 16.57
CA GLY A 201 9.84 12.62 17.85
C GLY A 201 10.00 11.15 18.21
N ARG A 202 9.78 10.23 17.25
CA ARG A 202 9.99 8.79 17.42
C ARG A 202 11.19 8.32 16.63
N SER A 203 12.25 7.91 17.32
CA SER A 203 13.39 7.23 16.70
C SER A 203 12.98 5.89 16.11
N ILE A 204 13.63 5.47 15.02
CA ILE A 204 13.33 4.20 14.35
C ILE A 204 14.16 3.07 14.99
N ASP A 205 13.47 2.03 15.45
CA ASP A 205 14.04 0.81 16.00
C ASP A 205 13.73 -0.38 15.10
N TRP A 206 14.75 -1.15 14.68
CA TRP A 206 14.58 -2.25 13.74
C TRP A 206 14.67 -3.61 14.40
N VAL A 207 13.77 -4.50 14.02
CA VAL A 207 13.81 -5.93 14.32
C VAL A 207 14.06 -6.69 13.03
N PHE A 208 15.20 -7.38 12.94
CA PHE A 208 15.59 -8.22 11.81
C PHE A 208 15.43 -9.69 12.16
N GLU A 209 14.81 -10.48 11.27
CA GLU A 209 14.77 -11.94 11.35
C GLU A 209 15.32 -12.54 10.05
N ASP A 210 16.07 -13.64 10.19
CA ASP A 210 16.70 -14.34 9.08
C ASP A 210 15.78 -15.41 8.51
N SER A 211 15.49 -15.34 7.21
CA SER A 211 14.75 -16.37 6.47
C SER A 211 15.62 -17.52 5.99
N GLU A 212 16.92 -17.52 6.30
CA GLU A 212 17.89 -18.57 5.92
C GLU A 212 17.90 -18.89 4.41
N SER A 213 17.35 -18.00 3.57
CA SER A 213 17.12 -18.21 2.13
C SER A 213 16.26 -19.44 1.81
N THR A 214 15.42 -19.90 2.75
CA THR A 214 14.53 -21.06 2.58
C THR A 214 13.07 -20.71 2.88
N ARG A 215 12.12 -21.49 2.36
CA ARG A 215 10.68 -21.31 2.63
C ARG A 215 10.36 -21.56 4.11
N GLU A 216 10.90 -22.63 4.66
CA GLU A 216 10.71 -23.01 6.07
C GLU A 216 11.35 -22.00 7.02
N GLY A 217 12.54 -21.50 6.68
CA GLY A 217 13.21 -20.44 7.42
C GLY A 217 12.41 -19.14 7.40
N ALA A 218 11.84 -18.78 6.25
CA ALA A 218 10.98 -17.63 6.14
C ALA A 218 9.74 -17.75 7.03
N LEU A 219 9.02 -18.88 7.02
CA LEU A 219 7.87 -19.11 7.89
C LEU A 219 8.24 -18.99 9.37
N ARG A 220 9.35 -19.64 9.80
CA ARG A 220 9.84 -19.49 11.18
C ARG A 220 10.15 -18.04 11.53
N ALA A 221 10.77 -17.30 10.62
CA ALA A 221 11.10 -15.90 10.83
C ALA A 221 9.85 -15.02 10.95
N PHE A 222 8.83 -15.26 10.11
CA PHE A 222 7.54 -14.55 10.21
C PHE A 222 6.78 -14.87 11.50
N GLU A 223 6.73 -16.12 11.94
CA GLU A 223 6.17 -16.46 13.26
C GLU A 223 6.92 -15.74 14.38
N LYS A 224 8.24 -15.82 14.39
CA LYS A 224 9.08 -15.22 15.41
C LYS A 224 8.95 -13.69 15.47
N ILE A 225 8.93 -13.00 14.33
CA ILE A 225 8.79 -11.55 14.30
C ILE A 225 7.37 -11.11 14.66
N SER A 226 6.36 -11.93 14.38
CA SER A 226 4.96 -11.67 14.71
C SER A 226 4.69 -11.68 16.23
N GLU A 227 5.55 -12.33 17.02
CA GLU A 227 5.50 -12.32 18.48
C GLU A 227 6.25 -11.13 19.09
N LYS A 228 6.98 -10.37 18.28
CA LYS A 228 7.67 -9.18 18.73
C LYS A 228 6.78 -7.95 18.61
N ASP A 229 7.05 -6.99 19.49
CA ASP A 229 6.33 -5.73 19.52
C ASP A 229 6.80 -4.85 18.35
N VAL A 230 6.29 -5.09 17.13
CA VAL A 230 6.59 -4.32 15.91
C VAL A 230 5.32 -3.70 15.34
N PHE A 231 5.42 -2.46 14.83
CA PHE A 231 4.30 -1.74 14.24
C PHE A 231 3.89 -2.31 12.88
N ALA A 232 4.88 -2.48 12.02
CA ALA A 232 4.71 -3.04 10.68
C ALA A 232 5.99 -3.74 10.22
N LEU A 233 5.86 -4.65 9.27
CA LEU A 233 6.98 -5.23 8.52
C LEU A 233 7.23 -4.37 7.27
N VAL A 234 8.49 -4.04 7.00
CA VAL A 234 8.86 -3.13 5.91
C VAL A 234 9.99 -3.72 5.09
N GLY A 235 9.80 -3.80 3.78
CA GLY A 235 10.84 -4.24 2.86
C GLY A 235 11.29 -5.69 3.07
N CYS A 236 10.41 -6.58 3.56
CA CYS A 236 10.72 -8.01 3.66
C CYS A 236 11.19 -8.53 2.31
N HIS A 237 12.32 -9.25 2.28
CA HIS A 237 12.87 -9.79 1.04
C HIS A 237 12.53 -11.28 0.90
N LEU A 238 11.60 -11.57 -0.01
CA LEU A 238 11.04 -12.89 -0.28
C LEU A 238 11.40 -13.31 -1.71
N PRO A 239 12.59 -13.91 -1.92
CA PRO A 239 13.04 -14.28 -3.26
C PRO A 239 12.20 -15.40 -3.89
N THR A 240 11.45 -16.14 -3.08
CA THR A 240 10.50 -17.17 -3.52
C THR A 240 9.14 -16.96 -2.87
N LYS A 241 8.07 -17.46 -3.51
CA LYS A 241 6.73 -17.48 -2.89
C LYS A 241 6.77 -18.39 -1.66
N VAL A 242 6.25 -17.88 -0.54
CA VAL A 242 6.11 -18.62 0.72
C VAL A 242 4.64 -18.62 1.10
N GLU A 243 4.02 -19.79 1.08
CA GLU A 243 2.65 -19.99 1.55
C GLU A 243 2.59 -19.93 3.07
N GLY A 244 1.44 -19.52 3.62
CA GLY A 244 1.22 -19.42 5.07
C GLY A 244 1.61 -18.07 5.70
N ILE A 245 2.28 -17.18 4.98
CA ILE A 245 2.60 -15.83 5.49
C ILE A 245 1.33 -15.02 5.70
N ASP A 246 0.40 -15.07 4.76
CA ASP A 246 -0.86 -14.30 4.83
C ASP A 246 -1.68 -14.67 6.07
N GLU A 247 -1.71 -15.95 6.45
CA GLU A 247 -2.39 -16.42 7.67
C GLU A 247 -1.73 -15.88 8.94
N ILE A 248 -0.39 -15.80 8.97
CA ILE A 248 0.35 -15.21 10.09
C ILE A 248 0.01 -13.73 10.21
N LEU A 249 0.07 -12.98 9.10
CA LEU A 249 -0.23 -11.55 9.06
C LEU A 249 -1.68 -11.27 9.49
N ALA A 250 -2.65 -12.05 8.99
CA ALA A 250 -4.07 -11.91 9.34
C ALA A 250 -4.32 -12.18 10.83
N ARG A 251 -3.79 -13.29 11.36
CA ARG A 251 -3.93 -13.68 12.76
C ARG A 251 -3.41 -12.60 13.71
N LYS A 252 -2.31 -11.94 13.37
CA LYS A 252 -1.65 -10.91 14.19
C LYS A 252 -2.04 -9.49 13.81
N LYS A 253 -2.87 -9.31 12.78
CA LYS A 253 -3.20 -7.99 12.21
C LYS A 253 -1.93 -7.17 11.93
N LEU A 254 -0.91 -7.83 11.40
CA LEU A 254 0.42 -7.25 11.17
C LEU A 254 0.56 -6.80 9.72
N LEU A 255 0.85 -5.52 9.53
CA LEU A 255 1.04 -4.95 8.21
C LEU A 255 2.39 -5.34 7.61
N MET A 256 2.40 -5.63 6.31
CA MET A 256 3.61 -5.80 5.50
C MET A 256 3.63 -4.79 4.36
N ILE A 257 4.59 -3.88 4.40
CA ILE A 257 4.70 -2.75 3.47
C ILE A 257 5.88 -2.95 2.55
N GLY A 258 5.61 -2.97 1.26
CA GLY A 258 6.62 -3.06 0.21
C GLY A 258 7.48 -4.32 0.25
N PRO A 259 6.90 -5.52 0.37
CA PRO A 259 7.71 -6.73 0.26
C PRO A 259 8.43 -6.77 -1.09
N ILE A 260 9.70 -7.16 -1.04
CA ILE A 260 10.56 -7.33 -2.21
C ILE A 260 10.38 -8.77 -2.68
N THR A 261 9.50 -8.96 -3.63
CA THR A 261 9.16 -10.28 -4.20
C THR A 261 8.97 -10.18 -5.70
N THR A 262 9.26 -11.27 -6.40
CA THR A 262 9.00 -11.40 -7.83
C THR A 262 7.55 -11.74 -8.13
N THR A 263 6.81 -12.21 -7.13
CA THR A 263 5.43 -12.66 -7.26
C THR A 263 4.49 -11.95 -6.29
N PRO A 264 4.25 -10.63 -6.44
CA PRO A 264 3.15 -10.00 -5.74
C PRO A 264 1.87 -10.74 -6.11
N SER A 265 1.07 -11.13 -5.11
CA SER A 265 -0.20 -11.83 -5.32
C SER A 265 -1.34 -10.83 -5.17
N PRO A 266 -1.80 -10.19 -6.26
CA PRO A 266 -2.99 -9.37 -6.18
C PRO A 266 -4.17 -10.30 -5.97
N GLN A 267 -4.89 -10.08 -4.89
CA GLN A 267 -6.17 -10.71 -4.61
C GLN A 267 -7.27 -9.69 -4.93
N ASP A 268 -8.43 -10.17 -5.31
CA ASP A 268 -9.64 -9.37 -5.44
C ASP A 268 -10.73 -10.02 -4.55
N PRO A 269 -11.11 -9.41 -3.43
CA PRO A 269 -10.59 -8.16 -2.85
C PRO A 269 -9.12 -8.26 -2.39
N PRO A 270 -8.37 -7.15 -2.32
CA PRO A 270 -6.97 -7.19 -1.93
C PRO A 270 -6.80 -7.67 -0.49
N PHE A 271 -5.73 -8.44 -0.25
CA PHE A 271 -5.42 -8.89 1.11
C PHE A 271 -5.10 -7.69 2.01
N PRO A 272 -5.81 -7.49 3.12
CA PRO A 272 -5.83 -6.22 3.85
C PRO A 272 -4.52 -5.88 4.58
N TRP A 273 -3.61 -6.84 4.72
CA TRP A 273 -2.40 -6.68 5.54
C TRP A 273 -1.12 -6.49 4.73
N THR A 274 -1.18 -6.54 3.37
CA THR A 274 0.00 -6.40 2.51
C THR A 274 -0.20 -5.32 1.44
N TYR A 275 0.78 -4.41 1.33
CA TYR A 275 0.83 -3.33 0.34
C TYR A 275 2.08 -3.47 -0.51
N TYR A 276 1.90 -3.79 -1.79
CA TYR A 276 2.97 -4.01 -2.76
C TYR A 276 3.35 -2.71 -3.48
N LEU A 277 4.64 -2.51 -3.75
CA LEU A 277 5.11 -1.35 -4.52
C LEU A 277 5.01 -1.59 -6.02
N PHE A 278 5.41 -2.79 -6.46
CA PHE A 278 5.57 -3.13 -7.87
C PHE A 278 4.40 -3.96 -8.41
N PRO A 279 4.13 -3.83 -9.73
CA PRO A 279 3.13 -4.64 -10.41
C PRO A 279 3.50 -6.12 -10.39
N SER A 280 2.50 -6.97 -10.19
CA SER A 280 2.65 -8.43 -10.31
C SER A 280 2.88 -8.86 -11.75
N TYR A 281 3.18 -10.15 -11.95
CA TYR A 281 3.24 -10.76 -13.28
C TYR A 281 1.93 -10.62 -14.06
N TYR A 282 0.78 -10.66 -13.36
CA TYR A 282 -0.52 -10.35 -13.94
C TYR A 282 -0.56 -8.96 -14.59
N HIS A 283 -0.13 -7.92 -13.88
CA HIS A 283 -0.14 -6.56 -14.43
C HIS A 283 0.88 -6.37 -15.54
N GLN A 284 2.06 -6.98 -15.39
CA GLN A 284 3.15 -6.90 -16.37
C GLN A 284 2.75 -7.58 -17.69
N SER A 285 2.15 -8.77 -17.63
CA SER A 285 1.69 -9.49 -18.81
C SER A 285 0.57 -8.76 -19.55
N ARG A 286 -0.35 -8.14 -18.81
CA ARG A 286 -1.36 -7.26 -19.40
C ARG A 286 -0.74 -6.07 -20.15
N SER A 287 0.31 -5.44 -19.59
CA SER A 287 1.02 -4.36 -20.27
C SER A 287 1.72 -4.81 -21.55
N LEU A 288 2.27 -6.05 -21.58
CA LEU A 288 2.84 -6.62 -22.78
C LEU A 288 1.76 -6.82 -23.86
N VAL A 289 0.62 -7.36 -23.50
CA VAL A 289 -0.50 -7.55 -24.45
C VAL A 289 -1.07 -6.21 -24.92
N GLU A 290 -1.22 -5.24 -24.01
CA GLU A 290 -1.61 -3.86 -24.40
C GLU A 290 -0.65 -3.31 -25.47
N PHE A 291 0.67 -3.48 -25.25
CA PHE A 291 1.68 -3.06 -26.23
C PHE A 291 1.53 -3.81 -27.57
N ILE A 292 1.41 -5.14 -27.55
CA ILE A 292 1.24 -5.96 -28.75
C ILE A 292 0.03 -5.49 -29.56
N CYS A 293 -1.11 -5.28 -28.89
CA CYS A 293 -2.36 -4.93 -29.55
C CYS A 293 -2.43 -3.48 -30.02
N THR A 294 -1.53 -2.61 -29.53
CA THR A 294 -1.50 -1.17 -29.87
C THR A 294 -0.28 -0.75 -30.67
N GLU A 295 0.70 -1.65 -30.88
CA GLU A 295 1.93 -1.35 -31.65
C GLU A 295 1.61 -0.98 -33.11
N THR A 296 0.63 -1.66 -33.70
CA THR A 296 0.20 -1.40 -35.09
C THR A 296 -1.22 -0.83 -35.06
N PRO A 297 -1.46 0.39 -35.57
CA PRO A 297 -2.80 0.92 -35.72
C PRO A 297 -3.68 0.00 -36.58
N ASP A 298 -4.93 -0.18 -36.17
CA ASP A 298 -5.98 -0.91 -36.89
C ASP A 298 -5.72 -2.42 -37.13
N ARG A 299 -4.66 -2.99 -36.54
CA ARG A 299 -4.35 -4.40 -36.67
C ARG A 299 -3.81 -5.01 -35.39
N ILE A 300 -4.49 -6.02 -34.88
CA ILE A 300 -3.99 -6.89 -33.80
C ILE A 300 -3.28 -8.08 -34.43
N PRO A 301 -1.99 -8.32 -34.17
CA PRO A 301 -1.30 -9.48 -34.69
C PRO A 301 -1.84 -10.76 -34.04
N PRO A 302 -1.86 -11.91 -34.74
CA PRO A 302 -2.16 -13.19 -34.12
C PRO A 302 -1.15 -13.51 -33.00
N VAL A 303 -1.66 -13.73 -31.78
CA VAL A 303 -0.86 -13.97 -30.57
C VAL A 303 -0.91 -15.44 -30.18
N ALA A 304 0.25 -16.06 -29.99
CA ALA A 304 0.36 -17.35 -29.31
C ALA A 304 0.83 -17.16 -27.87
N LEU A 305 0.44 -18.07 -27.00
CA LEU A 305 0.80 -18.09 -25.58
C LEU A 305 1.46 -19.43 -25.23
N VAL A 306 2.66 -19.36 -24.65
CA VAL A 306 3.40 -20.51 -24.11
C VAL A 306 3.58 -20.30 -22.62
N VAL A 307 3.08 -21.24 -21.80
CA VAL A 307 3.15 -21.15 -20.33
C VAL A 307 3.81 -22.40 -19.77
N ALA A 308 4.94 -22.26 -19.08
CA ALA A 308 5.54 -23.38 -18.35
C ALA A 308 4.62 -23.81 -17.19
N SER A 309 4.65 -25.11 -16.87
CA SER A 309 3.85 -25.69 -15.78
C SER A 309 4.46 -25.34 -14.40
N ASP A 310 4.43 -24.06 -14.06
CA ASP A 310 4.81 -23.51 -12.75
C ASP A 310 3.70 -22.56 -12.30
N PRO A 311 3.08 -22.80 -11.14
CA PRO A 311 1.99 -21.95 -10.62
C PRO A 311 2.36 -20.46 -10.49
N VAL A 312 3.64 -20.13 -10.51
CA VAL A 312 4.12 -18.74 -10.50
C VAL A 312 3.62 -17.94 -11.72
N PHE A 313 3.32 -18.62 -12.83
CA PHE A 313 2.84 -18.00 -14.06
C PHE A 313 1.32 -17.93 -14.19
N ASP A 314 0.53 -18.54 -13.28
CA ASP A 314 -0.94 -18.56 -13.37
C ASP A 314 -1.54 -17.16 -13.45
N GLY A 315 -1.06 -16.25 -12.60
CA GLY A 315 -1.48 -14.86 -12.65
C GLY A 315 -1.10 -14.15 -13.96
N ALA A 316 0.10 -14.43 -14.50
CA ALA A 316 0.53 -13.86 -15.77
C ALA A 316 -0.30 -14.41 -16.94
N ARG A 317 -0.60 -15.71 -16.93
CA ARG A 317 -1.48 -16.36 -17.91
C ARG A 317 -2.86 -15.71 -17.92
N SER A 318 -3.47 -15.57 -16.75
CA SER A 318 -4.77 -14.88 -16.62
C SER A 318 -4.71 -13.45 -17.17
N GLY A 319 -3.64 -12.72 -16.86
CA GLY A 319 -3.45 -11.35 -17.36
C GLY A 319 -3.35 -11.27 -18.89
N VAL A 320 -2.67 -12.24 -19.55
CA VAL A 320 -2.63 -12.31 -21.01
C VAL A 320 -4.02 -12.53 -21.58
N LEU A 321 -4.74 -13.56 -21.09
CA LEU A 321 -6.05 -13.93 -21.60
C LEU A 321 -7.08 -12.81 -21.42
N GLU A 322 -7.12 -12.21 -20.23
CA GLU A 322 -8.03 -11.09 -19.94
C GLU A 322 -7.76 -9.88 -20.83
N GLN A 323 -6.47 -9.54 -21.05
CA GLN A 323 -6.15 -8.36 -21.83
C GLN A 323 -6.45 -8.58 -23.32
N LEU A 324 -6.20 -9.77 -23.87
CA LEU A 324 -6.62 -10.13 -25.22
C LEU A 324 -8.14 -10.04 -25.38
N ALA A 325 -8.90 -10.55 -24.39
CA ALA A 325 -10.37 -10.47 -24.38
C ALA A 325 -10.89 -9.02 -24.36
N ILE A 326 -10.19 -8.08 -23.69
CA ILE A 326 -10.54 -6.64 -23.73
C ILE A 326 -10.39 -6.07 -25.13
N PHE A 327 -9.44 -6.57 -25.92
CA PHE A 327 -9.26 -6.20 -27.33
C PHE A 327 -10.17 -7.00 -28.28
N GLY A 328 -11.05 -7.88 -27.76
CA GLY A 328 -11.98 -8.67 -28.54
C GLY A 328 -11.33 -9.84 -29.30
N THR A 329 -10.18 -10.33 -28.83
CA THR A 329 -9.43 -11.44 -29.42
C THR A 329 -9.02 -12.46 -28.37
N GLU A 330 -8.51 -13.59 -28.82
CA GLU A 330 -7.98 -14.68 -28.00
C GLU A 330 -6.69 -15.23 -28.60
N PRO A 331 -5.89 -16.01 -27.87
CA PRO A 331 -4.70 -16.62 -28.47
C PRO A 331 -5.06 -17.56 -29.62
N VAL A 332 -4.34 -17.46 -30.76
CA VAL A 332 -4.48 -18.42 -31.87
C VAL A 332 -3.93 -19.80 -31.50
N LEU A 333 -3.07 -19.87 -30.51
CA LEU A 333 -2.51 -21.08 -29.93
C LEU A 333 -2.15 -20.83 -28.46
N GLU A 334 -2.57 -21.75 -27.59
CA GLU A 334 -2.12 -21.78 -26.20
C GLU A 334 -1.45 -23.13 -25.91
N LEU A 335 -0.19 -23.10 -25.45
CA LEU A 335 0.61 -24.25 -25.11
C LEU A 335 0.95 -24.24 -23.62
N VAL A 336 0.45 -25.22 -22.87
CA VAL A 336 0.74 -25.43 -21.45
C VAL A 336 1.30 -26.85 -21.29
N PRO A 337 2.61 -27.08 -21.56
CA PRO A 337 3.23 -28.38 -21.41
C PRO A 337 3.08 -28.89 -19.98
N ALA A 338 2.89 -30.21 -19.80
CA ALA A 338 2.89 -30.81 -18.48
C ALA A 338 4.24 -30.58 -17.75
N GLU A 339 4.25 -30.68 -16.42
CA GLU A 339 5.46 -30.52 -15.62
C GLU A 339 6.60 -31.44 -16.13
N GLY A 340 7.78 -30.88 -16.30
CA GLY A 340 8.95 -31.57 -16.82
C GLY A 340 8.95 -31.83 -18.34
N HIS A 341 7.89 -31.46 -19.06
CA HIS A 341 7.71 -31.74 -20.51
C HIS A 341 7.84 -30.48 -21.40
N PHE A 342 8.59 -29.48 -20.96
CA PHE A 342 8.87 -28.31 -21.80
C PHE A 342 9.86 -28.71 -22.93
N ASP A 343 9.32 -29.24 -24.03
CA ASP A 343 10.12 -29.62 -25.20
C ASP A 343 10.20 -28.44 -26.19
N PRO A 344 11.34 -27.75 -26.31
CA PRO A 344 11.46 -26.57 -27.16
C PRO A 344 11.35 -26.91 -28.67
N ILE A 345 11.58 -28.16 -29.10
CA ILE A 345 11.47 -28.56 -30.50
C ILE A 345 10.00 -28.65 -30.89
N LEU A 346 9.19 -29.39 -30.11
CA LEU A 346 7.77 -29.52 -30.36
C LEU A 346 7.04 -28.17 -30.22
N LEU A 347 7.42 -27.36 -29.23
CA LEU A 347 6.83 -26.03 -29.03
C LEU A 347 7.14 -25.11 -30.22
N ALA A 348 8.40 -25.06 -30.67
CA ALA A 348 8.78 -24.23 -31.83
C ALA A 348 8.04 -24.62 -33.11
N GLN A 349 7.91 -25.92 -33.38
CA GLN A 349 7.17 -26.42 -34.56
C GLN A 349 5.68 -26.02 -34.47
N ALA A 350 5.04 -26.23 -33.32
CA ALA A 350 3.63 -25.86 -33.13
C ALA A 350 3.42 -24.33 -33.28
N LEU A 351 4.38 -23.54 -32.84
CA LEU A 351 4.33 -22.09 -33.02
C LEU A 351 4.45 -21.69 -34.49
N GLU A 352 5.33 -22.33 -35.29
CA GLU A 352 5.44 -22.07 -36.72
C GLU A 352 4.13 -22.40 -37.44
N ASP A 353 3.53 -23.55 -37.12
CA ASP A 353 2.29 -24.05 -37.75
C ASP A 353 1.06 -23.18 -37.36
N SER A 354 1.12 -22.44 -36.25
CA SER A 354 -0.01 -21.65 -35.70
C SER A 354 -0.35 -20.40 -36.49
N GLY A 355 0.56 -19.88 -37.30
CA GLY A 355 0.42 -18.57 -37.93
C GLY A 355 0.56 -17.39 -36.98
N ALA A 356 0.97 -17.59 -35.72
CA ALA A 356 1.21 -16.52 -34.78
C ALA A 356 2.36 -15.59 -35.23
N GLU A 357 2.21 -14.31 -35.07
CA GLU A 357 3.25 -13.30 -35.30
C GLU A 357 3.94 -12.85 -33.99
N ALA A 358 3.16 -12.80 -32.91
CA ALA A 358 3.62 -12.50 -31.57
C ALA A 358 3.47 -13.72 -30.66
N VAL A 359 4.49 -14.02 -29.87
CA VAL A 359 4.49 -15.15 -28.93
C VAL A 359 4.76 -14.60 -27.52
N VAL A 360 3.80 -14.74 -26.64
CA VAL A 360 4.01 -14.45 -25.20
C VAL A 360 4.53 -15.72 -24.55
N VAL A 361 5.74 -15.65 -23.97
CA VAL A 361 6.41 -16.77 -23.31
C VAL A 361 6.48 -16.51 -21.81
N LEU A 362 5.75 -17.31 -21.04
CA LEU A 362 5.73 -17.32 -19.58
C LEU A 362 6.46 -18.57 -19.10
N ALA A 363 7.78 -18.50 -19.09
CA ALA A 363 8.67 -19.60 -18.75
C ALA A 363 9.99 -19.07 -18.20
N SER A 364 10.78 -19.91 -17.53
CA SER A 364 12.09 -19.50 -17.02
C SER A 364 13.01 -18.97 -18.13
N GLY A 365 14.03 -18.18 -17.77
CA GLY A 365 14.98 -17.64 -18.74
C GLY A 365 15.67 -18.74 -19.55
N VAL A 366 16.06 -19.85 -18.92
CA VAL A 366 16.65 -21.03 -19.58
C VAL A 366 15.66 -21.66 -20.59
N GLN A 367 14.40 -21.83 -20.22
CA GLN A 367 13.39 -22.38 -21.12
C GLN A 367 13.11 -21.44 -22.32
N THR A 368 13.00 -20.14 -22.03
CA THR A 368 12.82 -19.10 -23.07
C THR A 368 14.00 -19.09 -24.04
N THR A 369 15.24 -19.18 -23.55
CA THR A 369 16.44 -19.23 -24.38
C THR A 369 16.46 -20.50 -25.26
N ARG A 370 16.12 -21.66 -24.69
CA ARG A 370 16.05 -22.93 -25.46
C ARG A 370 14.98 -22.89 -26.55
N LEU A 371 13.82 -22.33 -26.27
CA LEU A 371 12.77 -22.14 -27.27
C LEU A 371 13.22 -21.17 -28.39
N SER A 372 13.86 -20.06 -28.01
CA SER A 372 14.39 -19.09 -28.95
C SER A 372 15.46 -19.67 -29.90
N LEU A 373 16.33 -20.56 -29.38
CA LEU A 373 17.32 -21.29 -30.21
C LEU A 373 16.63 -22.20 -31.25
N ARG A 374 15.50 -22.78 -30.92
CA ARG A 374 14.73 -23.64 -31.89
C ARG A 374 14.02 -22.79 -32.92
N LEU A 375 13.45 -21.66 -32.53
CA LEU A 375 12.86 -20.70 -33.47
C LEU A 375 13.91 -20.14 -34.44
N GLU A 376 15.14 -19.90 -33.98
CA GLU A 376 16.25 -19.53 -34.87
C GLU A 376 16.56 -20.59 -35.91
N VAL A 377 16.63 -21.89 -35.52
CA VAL A 377 16.87 -23.00 -36.42
C VAL A 377 15.78 -23.14 -37.47
N LEU A 378 14.56 -22.71 -37.20
CA LEU A 378 13.44 -22.70 -38.10
C LEU A 378 13.32 -21.40 -38.94
N ASP A 379 14.32 -20.51 -38.88
CA ASP A 379 14.31 -19.19 -39.52
C ASP A 379 13.05 -18.38 -39.17
N SER A 380 12.53 -18.56 -37.96
CA SER A 380 11.32 -17.90 -37.48
C SER A 380 11.41 -16.38 -37.50
N THR A 381 10.33 -15.74 -37.93
CA THR A 381 10.21 -14.27 -37.91
C THR A 381 9.41 -13.73 -36.72
N LYS A 382 8.96 -14.62 -35.83
CA LYS A 382 8.09 -14.29 -34.70
C LYS A 382 8.77 -13.35 -33.70
N LYS A 383 7.98 -12.45 -33.13
CA LYS A 383 8.40 -11.61 -32.01
C LYS A 383 8.12 -12.32 -30.69
N ILE A 384 9.06 -12.33 -29.78
CA ILE A 384 8.95 -12.94 -28.44
C ILE A 384 8.69 -11.83 -27.43
N TYR A 385 7.70 -12.05 -26.56
CA TYR A 385 7.34 -11.16 -25.44
C TYR A 385 7.38 -11.97 -24.14
N THR A 386 8.11 -11.47 -23.14
CA THR A 386 8.23 -12.17 -21.86
C THR A 386 8.41 -11.19 -20.70
N LEU A 387 8.39 -11.71 -19.47
CA LEU A 387 8.59 -10.91 -18.27
C LEU A 387 10.08 -10.67 -18.04
N GLY A 388 10.49 -9.40 -17.96
CA GLY A 388 11.90 -9.05 -17.78
C GLY A 388 12.48 -9.55 -16.46
N SER A 389 11.68 -9.60 -15.39
CA SER A 389 12.08 -10.15 -14.10
C SER A 389 12.31 -11.66 -14.13
N VAL A 390 11.77 -12.37 -15.12
CA VAL A 390 11.94 -13.83 -15.31
C VAL A 390 13.09 -14.13 -16.26
N LEU A 391 13.16 -13.41 -17.39
CA LEU A 391 14.25 -13.59 -18.36
C LEU A 391 15.60 -13.15 -17.74
N GLY A 392 15.62 -12.01 -17.03
CA GLY A 392 16.78 -11.55 -16.28
C GLY A 392 18.07 -11.51 -17.09
N PRO A 393 19.19 -12.02 -16.52
CA PRO A 393 20.48 -12.07 -17.21
C PRO A 393 20.48 -12.96 -18.46
N ASP A 394 19.59 -13.96 -18.55
CA ASP A 394 19.48 -14.87 -19.70
C ASP A 394 19.08 -14.13 -20.99
N ALA A 395 18.58 -12.90 -20.86
CA ALA A 395 18.27 -12.05 -22.00
C ALA A 395 19.45 -11.86 -22.98
N PHE A 396 20.66 -11.83 -22.47
CA PHE A 396 21.87 -11.66 -23.26
C PHE A 396 22.50 -12.98 -23.71
N SER A 397 21.88 -14.11 -23.34
CA SER A 397 22.21 -15.46 -23.82
C SER A 397 21.31 -15.93 -24.96
N LEU A 398 20.38 -15.08 -25.41
CA LEU A 398 19.50 -15.35 -26.54
C LEU A 398 20.31 -15.46 -27.84
N PRO A 399 19.82 -16.23 -28.85
CA PRO A 399 20.41 -16.24 -30.18
C PRO A 399 20.45 -14.86 -30.83
N VAL A 400 21.49 -14.58 -31.60
CA VAL A 400 21.70 -13.26 -32.20
C VAL A 400 20.52 -12.83 -33.08
N SER A 401 19.91 -13.76 -33.80
CA SER A 401 18.71 -13.53 -34.64
C SER A 401 17.50 -13.05 -33.86
N MET A 402 17.44 -13.36 -32.54
CA MET A 402 16.37 -12.91 -31.64
C MET A 402 16.60 -11.51 -31.08
N GLY A 403 17.80 -10.94 -31.26
CA GLY A 403 18.07 -9.56 -30.99
C GLY A 403 17.16 -8.65 -31.82
N GLY A 404 16.56 -7.64 -31.19
CA GLY A 404 15.61 -6.74 -31.86
C GLY A 404 14.19 -7.30 -32.04
N ARG A 405 13.97 -8.61 -31.80
CA ARG A 405 12.64 -9.25 -31.86
C ARG A 405 12.16 -9.77 -30.51
N THR A 406 12.97 -9.70 -29.46
CA THR A 406 12.60 -10.04 -28.10
C THR A 406 12.29 -8.80 -27.28
N TYR A 407 11.12 -8.80 -26.67
CA TYR A 407 10.58 -7.71 -25.86
C TYR A 407 10.31 -8.20 -24.45
N ILE A 408 10.61 -7.36 -23.46
CA ILE A 408 10.41 -7.69 -22.04
C ILE A 408 9.58 -6.61 -21.35
N SER A 409 8.76 -7.00 -20.38
CA SER A 409 8.19 -6.07 -19.43
C SER A 409 9.25 -5.60 -18.43
N PHE A 410 9.21 -4.33 -18.06
CA PHE A 410 10.11 -3.75 -17.07
C PHE A 410 9.31 -2.91 -16.06
N PRO A 411 9.09 -3.40 -14.84
CA PRO A 411 8.18 -2.81 -13.87
C PRO A 411 8.83 -1.72 -12.99
N SER A 412 9.99 -1.19 -13.36
CA SER A 412 10.73 -0.21 -12.57
C SER A 412 10.99 1.07 -13.36
N VAL A 413 11.46 2.12 -12.68
CA VAL A 413 11.78 3.41 -13.32
C VAL A 413 13.02 3.30 -14.18
N LEU A 414 12.92 3.76 -15.42
CA LEU A 414 14.07 3.89 -16.32
C LEU A 414 14.97 5.03 -15.85
N GLU A 415 16.26 4.91 -16.10
CA GLU A 415 17.24 5.95 -15.73
C GLU A 415 16.90 7.30 -16.34
N ARG A 416 16.47 7.32 -17.62
CA ARG A 416 16.05 8.53 -18.34
C ARG A 416 14.84 9.24 -17.72
N ASP A 417 13.98 8.51 -17.00
CA ASP A 417 12.75 9.02 -16.40
C ASP A 417 12.94 9.40 -14.92
N ARG A 418 14.12 9.12 -14.36
CA ARG A 418 14.50 9.57 -13.02
C ARG A 418 14.78 11.06 -13.03
N ARG A 419 14.26 11.76 -12.04
CA ARG A 419 14.63 13.18 -11.85
C ARG A 419 16.03 13.27 -11.26
N LYS A 420 16.75 14.35 -11.59
CA LYS A 420 18.06 14.63 -10.98
C LYS A 420 17.98 14.66 -9.43
N SER A 421 16.87 15.20 -8.89
CA SER A 421 16.60 15.23 -7.43
C SER A 421 16.59 13.85 -6.79
N ASP A 422 16.04 12.85 -7.46
CA ASP A 422 15.89 11.49 -6.93
C ASP A 422 17.24 10.79 -6.83
N LEU A 423 18.06 10.96 -7.86
CA LEU A 423 19.45 10.47 -7.88
C LEU A 423 20.30 11.21 -6.85
N THR A 424 20.12 12.53 -6.73
CA THR A 424 20.82 13.37 -5.75
C THR A 424 20.53 12.89 -4.32
N TRP A 425 19.26 12.56 -4.00
CA TRP A 425 18.92 12.04 -2.68
C TRP A 425 19.63 10.71 -2.38
N LEU A 426 19.66 9.78 -3.34
CA LEU A 426 20.32 8.49 -3.17
C LEU A 426 21.84 8.65 -2.98
N LEU A 427 22.45 9.53 -3.76
CA LEU A 427 23.88 9.85 -3.63
C LEU A 427 24.18 10.57 -2.30
N TYR A 428 23.27 11.45 -1.86
CA TYR A 428 23.38 12.11 -0.56
C TYR A 428 23.28 11.11 0.58
N LEU A 429 22.28 10.22 0.55
CA LEU A 429 22.15 9.11 1.50
C LEU A 429 23.44 8.27 1.57
N ALA A 430 23.97 7.89 0.40
CA ALA A 430 25.21 7.10 0.33
C ALA A 430 26.41 7.84 0.94
N LYS A 431 26.54 9.13 0.67
CA LYS A 431 27.64 9.97 1.19
C LYS A 431 27.53 10.20 2.70
N ASP A 432 26.31 10.50 3.17
CA ASP A 432 26.05 10.87 4.56
C ASP A 432 26.19 9.69 5.53
N THR A 433 25.73 8.52 5.10
CA THR A 433 25.70 7.30 5.92
C THR A 433 26.80 6.28 5.63
N GLY A 434 27.61 6.50 4.59
CA GLY A 434 28.55 5.51 4.10
C GLY A 434 27.91 4.29 3.41
N PHE A 435 26.62 4.37 3.10
CA PHE A 435 25.85 3.34 2.43
C PHE A 435 26.40 3.04 1.03
N LYS A 436 26.58 1.75 0.72
CA LYS A 436 27.05 1.30 -0.59
C LYS A 436 25.92 0.73 -1.43
N ILE A 437 25.87 1.15 -2.70
CA ILE A 437 24.91 0.62 -3.67
C ILE A 437 25.52 -0.65 -4.28
N GLU A 438 25.20 -1.83 -3.72
CA GLU A 438 25.72 -3.13 -4.16
C GLU A 438 24.69 -3.95 -4.94
N SER A 439 23.42 -3.80 -4.62
CA SER A 439 22.29 -4.49 -5.25
C SER A 439 21.17 -3.49 -5.55
N PRO A 440 21.33 -2.65 -6.60
CA PRO A 440 20.48 -1.48 -6.84
C PRO A 440 18.98 -1.77 -6.85
N ALA A 441 18.55 -2.90 -7.42
CA ALA A 441 17.14 -3.27 -7.53
C ALA A 441 16.48 -3.46 -6.15
N VAL A 442 17.05 -4.33 -5.30
CA VAL A 442 16.46 -4.62 -3.97
C VAL A 442 16.65 -3.45 -3.00
N GLN A 443 17.76 -2.71 -3.12
CA GLN A 443 18.00 -1.51 -2.30
C GLN A 443 17.03 -0.38 -2.66
N SER A 444 16.76 -0.15 -3.94
CA SER A 444 15.74 0.82 -4.40
C SER A 444 14.35 0.43 -3.92
N ALA A 445 14.01 -0.86 -3.94
CA ALA A 445 12.74 -1.35 -3.43
C ALA A 445 12.61 -1.11 -1.92
N ALA A 446 13.64 -1.45 -1.14
CA ALA A 446 13.68 -1.23 0.31
C ALA A 446 13.54 0.26 0.66
N LEU A 447 14.31 1.12 -0.01
CA LEU A 447 14.25 2.57 0.19
C LEU A 447 12.90 3.17 -0.22
N SER A 448 12.23 2.60 -1.23
CA SER A 448 10.88 3.02 -1.60
C SER A 448 9.85 2.59 -0.56
N ALA A 449 10.02 1.40 0.04
CA ALA A 449 9.14 0.93 1.12
C ALA A 449 9.21 1.85 2.34
N VAL A 450 10.42 2.24 2.77
CA VAL A 450 10.56 3.16 3.91
C VAL A 450 10.08 4.57 3.60
N LYS A 451 10.24 5.07 2.38
CA LYS A 451 9.65 6.35 1.96
C LYS A 451 8.12 6.33 2.01
N LEU A 452 7.51 5.21 1.61
CA LEU A 452 6.07 5.04 1.71
C LEU A 452 5.61 5.03 3.18
N VAL A 453 6.33 4.34 4.05
CA VAL A 453 6.07 4.33 5.50
C VAL A 453 6.23 5.72 6.08
N GLN A 454 7.30 6.44 5.72
CA GLN A 454 7.55 7.80 6.17
C GLN A 454 6.40 8.73 5.82
N GLU A 455 5.96 8.76 4.56
CA GLU A 455 4.84 9.59 4.09
C GLU A 455 3.56 9.31 4.87
N ALA A 456 3.24 8.01 5.06
CA ALA A 456 2.04 7.62 5.81
C ALA A 456 2.14 8.00 7.29
N VAL A 457 3.29 7.80 7.95
CA VAL A 457 3.53 8.19 9.35
C VAL A 457 3.49 9.70 9.51
N GLU A 458 4.11 10.46 8.62
CA GLU A 458 4.09 11.92 8.62
C GLU A 458 2.66 12.47 8.51
N THR A 459 1.82 11.81 7.70
CA THR A 459 0.41 12.19 7.56
C THR A 459 -0.44 11.79 8.78
N CYS A 460 -0.04 10.78 9.55
CA CYS A 460 -0.67 10.41 10.83
C CYS A 460 -0.29 11.37 11.97
N GLY A 461 0.91 11.92 11.94
CA GLY A 461 1.46 12.74 13.01
C GLY A 461 1.66 11.97 14.31
N ARG A 462 1.50 12.64 15.45
CA ARG A 462 1.69 12.03 16.79
C ARG A 462 0.68 10.94 17.13
N ARG A 463 -0.50 10.92 16.47
CA ARG A 463 -1.57 9.97 16.75
C ARG A 463 -1.45 8.65 15.96
N LEU A 464 -0.25 8.23 15.69
CA LEU A 464 0.02 7.03 14.93
C LEU A 464 -0.66 5.80 15.55
N SER A 465 -1.55 5.16 14.78
CA SER A 465 -2.12 3.85 15.02
C SER A 465 -2.14 3.08 13.70
N ARG A 466 -2.21 1.74 13.75
CA ARG A 466 -2.30 0.91 12.54
C ARG A 466 -3.52 1.25 11.69
N GLU A 467 -4.67 1.49 12.34
CA GLU A 467 -5.89 1.87 11.65
C GLU A 467 -5.74 3.21 10.93
N LEU A 468 -5.25 4.26 11.61
CA LEU A 468 -5.02 5.55 10.99
C LEU A 468 -3.96 5.48 9.89
N PHE A 469 -2.91 4.68 10.11
CA PHE A 469 -1.86 4.45 9.12
C PHE A 469 -2.42 3.83 7.83
N ILE A 470 -3.26 2.80 7.92
CA ILE A 470 -3.94 2.19 6.78
C ILE A 470 -4.79 3.24 6.05
N GLN A 471 -5.62 4.00 6.77
CA GLN A 471 -6.45 5.05 6.17
C GLN A 471 -5.63 6.12 5.44
N LYS A 472 -4.45 6.47 5.94
CA LYS A 472 -3.56 7.43 5.29
C LYS A 472 -2.85 6.82 4.10
N LEU A 473 -2.38 5.59 4.24
CA LEU A 473 -1.74 4.83 3.17
C LEU A 473 -2.66 4.67 1.95
N GLU A 474 -3.94 4.31 2.17
CA GLU A 474 -4.95 4.13 1.12
C GLU A 474 -5.38 5.44 0.44
N LYS A 475 -5.07 6.59 1.03
CA LYS A 475 -5.28 7.91 0.42
C LYS A 475 -4.08 8.43 -0.36
N ILE A 476 -2.96 7.73 -0.35
CA ILE A 476 -1.76 8.13 -1.10
C ILE A 476 -2.04 8.01 -2.60
N GLN A 477 -1.86 9.13 -3.32
CA GLN A 477 -1.99 9.20 -4.77
C GLN A 477 -0.72 9.78 -5.39
N GLN A 478 -0.19 9.10 -6.41
CA GLN A 478 0.96 9.53 -7.20
C GLN A 478 2.22 9.85 -6.38
N LEU A 479 2.43 9.12 -5.26
CA LEU A 479 3.65 9.29 -4.45
C LEU A 479 4.88 8.94 -5.27
N ARG A 480 5.79 9.87 -5.36
CA ARG A 480 7.06 9.70 -6.06
C ARG A 480 8.17 9.38 -5.06
N THR A 481 8.59 8.14 -5.02
CA THR A 481 9.76 7.73 -4.24
C THR A 481 11.07 8.09 -4.95
N GLY A 482 11.00 8.33 -6.27
CA GLY A 482 12.15 8.53 -7.14
C GLY A 482 12.86 7.24 -7.58
N LEU A 483 12.49 6.13 -6.98
CA LEU A 483 13.12 4.81 -7.19
C LEU A 483 12.13 3.78 -7.74
N THR A 484 10.83 4.08 -7.66
CA THR A 484 9.73 3.30 -8.24
C THR A 484 8.89 4.20 -9.15
N PRO A 485 8.05 3.65 -10.02
CA PRO A 485 6.98 4.41 -10.63
C PRO A 485 6.09 5.07 -9.57
N PRO A 486 5.34 6.13 -9.90
CA PRO A 486 4.45 6.77 -8.93
C PRO A 486 3.47 5.78 -8.30
N LEU A 487 3.38 5.79 -6.97
CA LEU A 487 2.57 4.86 -6.19
C LEU A 487 1.22 5.47 -5.85
N SER A 488 0.16 4.71 -6.01
CA SER A 488 -1.18 5.07 -5.57
C SER A 488 -1.86 3.87 -4.94
N PHE A 489 -2.59 4.09 -3.85
CA PHE A 489 -3.31 3.05 -3.13
C PHE A 489 -4.78 3.45 -2.91
N SER A 490 -5.62 2.47 -2.63
CA SER A 490 -7.01 2.66 -2.20
C SER A 490 -7.46 1.42 -1.41
N PRO A 491 -8.62 1.44 -0.74
CA PRO A 491 -9.16 0.25 -0.08
C PRO A 491 -9.32 -0.97 -0.99
N SER A 492 -9.53 -0.74 -2.29
CA SER A 492 -9.63 -1.81 -3.30
C SER A 492 -8.34 -2.04 -4.09
N ARG A 493 -7.23 -1.37 -3.72
CA ARG A 493 -5.98 -1.43 -4.47
C ARG A 493 -4.76 -1.38 -3.56
N HIS A 494 -4.15 -2.52 -3.30
CA HIS A 494 -2.94 -2.66 -2.50
C HIS A 494 -1.66 -2.88 -3.33
N VAL A 495 -1.73 -2.65 -4.64
CA VAL A 495 -0.57 -2.61 -5.53
C VAL A 495 -0.35 -1.17 -5.98
N GLY A 496 0.76 -0.56 -5.55
CA GLY A 496 1.03 0.86 -5.71
C GLY A 496 1.23 1.29 -7.16
N ALA A 497 2.05 0.55 -7.92
CA ALA A 497 2.25 0.78 -9.34
C ALA A 497 1.55 -0.30 -10.17
N LEU A 498 0.78 0.11 -11.18
CA LEU A 498 0.19 -0.78 -12.17
C LEU A 498 0.88 -0.54 -13.51
N GLY A 499 1.12 -1.61 -14.26
CA GLY A 499 1.71 -1.50 -15.58
C GLY A 499 3.21 -1.77 -15.64
N SER A 500 3.80 -1.55 -16.81
CA SER A 500 5.24 -1.68 -17.03
C SER A 500 5.68 -0.88 -18.27
N TYR A 501 6.99 -0.62 -18.40
CA TYR A 501 7.58 -0.34 -19.69
C TYR A 501 7.70 -1.62 -20.50
N VAL A 502 7.82 -1.49 -21.82
CA VAL A 502 8.28 -2.55 -22.71
C VAL A 502 9.65 -2.15 -23.25
N LEU A 503 10.62 -3.05 -23.04
CA LEU A 503 11.99 -2.88 -23.54
C LEU A 503 12.27 -3.94 -24.59
N ARG A 504 13.01 -3.57 -25.62
CA ARG A 504 13.55 -4.48 -26.63
C ARG A 504 14.96 -4.92 -26.25
N VAL A 505 15.28 -6.18 -26.44
CA VAL A 505 16.61 -6.72 -26.20
C VAL A 505 17.52 -6.37 -27.40
N ASN A 506 18.57 -5.60 -27.17
CA ASN A 506 19.62 -5.32 -28.15
C ASN A 506 20.87 -6.13 -27.80
N LEU A 507 21.04 -7.26 -28.49
CA LEU A 507 22.16 -8.19 -28.26
C LEU A 507 23.50 -7.65 -28.79
N ALA A 508 23.47 -6.80 -29.83
CA ALA A 508 24.69 -6.22 -30.39
C ALA A 508 25.38 -5.26 -29.40
N GLU A 509 24.59 -4.57 -28.59
CA GLU A 509 25.07 -3.59 -27.62
C GLU A 509 24.93 -4.08 -26.16
N ASN A 510 24.49 -5.32 -25.94
CA ASN A 510 24.24 -5.90 -24.62
C ASN A 510 23.43 -4.98 -23.71
N ARG A 511 22.36 -4.39 -24.24
CA ARG A 511 21.49 -3.47 -23.50
C ARG A 511 20.02 -3.69 -23.79
N PHE A 512 19.18 -3.14 -22.92
CA PHE A 512 17.75 -3.03 -23.11
C PHE A 512 17.40 -1.65 -23.65
N GLU A 513 16.57 -1.61 -24.70
CA GLU A 513 16.11 -0.38 -25.33
C GLU A 513 14.64 -0.14 -25.05
N PRO A 514 14.27 0.97 -24.41
CA PRO A 514 12.87 1.29 -24.20
C PRO A 514 12.15 1.57 -25.52
N VAL A 515 11.09 0.80 -25.79
CA VAL A 515 10.24 0.95 -26.99
C VAL A 515 8.85 1.48 -26.65
N SER A 516 8.54 1.64 -25.36
CA SER A 516 7.30 2.27 -24.90
C SER A 516 7.54 3.32 -23.81
N GLY A 517 6.52 4.11 -23.51
CA GLY A 517 6.35 4.76 -22.21
C GLY A 517 5.87 3.77 -21.16
N TRP A 518 5.50 4.27 -19.96
CA TRP A 518 4.83 3.48 -18.93
C TRP A 518 3.42 3.12 -19.41
N ILE A 519 3.14 1.83 -19.58
CA ILE A 519 1.85 1.32 -20.05
C ILE A 519 1.05 0.85 -18.85
N ILE A 520 -0.08 1.51 -18.59
CA ILE A 520 -1.11 1.02 -17.67
C ILE A 520 -2.17 0.31 -18.54
N PRO A 521 -2.39 -0.99 -18.36
CA PRO A 521 -3.34 -1.74 -19.18
C PRO A 521 -4.76 -1.19 -19.01
N ARG A 522 -5.55 -1.21 -20.09
CA ARG A 522 -6.98 -0.87 -20.05
C ARG A 522 -7.71 -1.80 -19.10
N LEU A 523 -8.68 -1.25 -18.39
CA LEU A 523 -9.62 -2.06 -17.59
C LEU A 523 -10.83 -2.42 -18.46
N ARG A 524 -11.51 -3.50 -18.12
CA ARG A 524 -12.77 -3.88 -18.73
C ARG A 524 -13.81 -2.80 -18.43
N ASP A 525 -14.39 -2.17 -19.47
CA ASP A 525 -15.50 -1.24 -19.29
C ASP A 525 -16.72 -1.99 -18.74
N HIS A 526 -17.01 -1.85 -17.47
CA HIS A 526 -18.23 -2.39 -16.83
C HIS A 526 -19.54 -1.74 -17.36
N LYS A 527 -19.47 -0.84 -18.35
CA LYS A 527 -20.62 -0.08 -18.87
C LYS A 527 -21.20 -0.58 -20.20
N LYS A 528 -20.73 -1.69 -20.78
CA LYS A 528 -21.33 -2.29 -21.98
C LYS A 528 -21.83 -3.70 -21.70
N GLY A 529 -22.82 -3.80 -20.84
CA GLY A 529 -23.59 -5.00 -20.59
C GLY A 529 -25.03 -4.57 -20.31
N ASN A 530 -25.75 -4.22 -21.35
CA ASN A 530 -27.21 -4.26 -21.44
C ASN A 530 -27.58 -4.69 -22.84
#